data_5a0e5b271ea3fb13b41a6173e9146b61
#
_entry.id   5a0e5b271ea3fb13b41a6173e9146b61
#
_cell.length_a   1.000
_cell.length_b   1.000
_cell.length_c   1.000
_cell.angle_alpha   90.00
_cell.angle_beta   90.00
_cell.angle_gamma   90.00
#
_symmetry.space_group_name_H-M   'P 1'
#
loop_
_entity.id
_entity.type
_entity.pdbx_description
1 polymer ?
#
loop_
_entity_poly.entity_id
_entity_poly.type
_entity_poly.pdbx_seq_one_letter_code
_entity_poly.pdbx_strand_id
1 'polypeptide(L)'
;QKPSDREETAIGKESQVLREMVVTKAQKSGKFTVIEMTRINEIKRQMDNEVDGDYDQAALVQRGKMQSAKYSAFGTITRFETYRKQKGYSIVGGNETLTMKITLDMRLVDNELGTVVGSDQVTGQIDTTSSQVGVLGLGRASESQGEIGRLLDTLAQNVVAKIVTTLYPIKIIAVNADEKVVTVSAGETVVSVGDRLIVYARGKQVVDPDTGEVLGSEEMTAGEVVVYETQVKFSKCRISKPVERPEDLMVGQICRPLETADADGPAQAPESKPRFTF
;
A
#
# COMPACT_ATOMS: atom_id res chain seq x y z
N GLN A 1 -5.97 5.74 29.73
CA GLN A 1 -7.22 6.53 29.72
C GLN A 1 -8.07 5.97 28.59
N LYS A 2 -9.30 5.48 28.86
CA LYS A 2 -10.22 4.98 27.81
C LYS A 2 -10.61 6.16 26.91
N PRO A 3 -10.64 5.93 25.55
CA PRO A 3 -11.16 6.96 24.65
C PRO A 3 -12.61 7.28 24.98
N SER A 4 -13.02 8.54 24.74
CA SER A 4 -14.40 8.95 24.92
C SER A 4 -15.29 8.36 23.82
N ASP A 5 -16.58 8.13 24.10
CA ASP A 5 -17.55 7.59 23.12
C ASP A 5 -17.61 8.38 21.81
N ARG A 6 -17.22 9.66 21.83
CA ARG A 6 -17.10 10.51 20.63
C ARG A 6 -15.88 10.18 19.78
N GLU A 7 -14.75 9.80 20.40
CA GLU A 7 -13.53 9.40 19.71
C GLU A 7 -13.70 8.02 19.08
N GLU A 8 -14.33 7.08 19.76
CA GLU A 8 -14.65 5.75 19.17
C GLU A 8 -15.59 5.87 17.97
N THR A 9 -16.56 6.79 18.00
CA THR A 9 -17.48 7.02 16.88
C THR A 9 -16.77 7.70 15.69
N ALA A 10 -15.82 8.59 15.92
CA ALA A 10 -15.05 9.24 14.88
C ALA A 10 -14.11 8.23 14.18
N ILE A 11 -13.34 7.47 14.94
CA ILE A 11 -12.44 6.41 14.43
C ILE A 11 -13.22 5.37 13.62
N GLY A 12 -14.44 5.03 14.05
CA GLY A 12 -15.30 4.10 13.32
C GLY A 12 -15.70 4.59 11.93
N LYS A 13 -16.03 5.88 11.79
CA LYS A 13 -16.37 6.50 10.49
C LYS A 13 -15.16 6.56 9.56
N GLU A 14 -14.00 6.95 10.07
CA GLU A 14 -12.77 7.05 9.30
C GLU A 14 -12.30 5.67 8.81
N SER A 15 -12.46 4.63 9.61
CA SER A 15 -12.17 3.24 9.24
C SER A 15 -13.08 2.75 8.10
N GLN A 16 -14.35 3.15 8.11
CA GLN A 16 -15.27 2.83 7.03
C GLN A 16 -14.90 3.55 5.74
N VAL A 17 -14.60 4.86 5.81
CA VAL A 17 -14.15 5.66 4.66
C VAL A 17 -12.87 5.07 4.06
N LEU A 18 -11.89 4.71 4.90
CA LEU A 18 -10.67 4.05 4.45
C LEU A 18 -10.95 2.74 3.71
N ARG A 19 -11.87 1.91 4.22
CA ARG A 19 -12.26 0.65 3.56
C ARG A 19 -12.82 0.90 2.16
N GLU A 20 -13.74 1.85 2.02
CA GLU A 20 -14.33 2.18 0.72
C GLU A 20 -13.28 2.71 -0.27
N MET A 21 -12.33 3.52 0.21
CA MET A 21 -11.22 4.00 -0.61
C MET A 21 -10.32 2.84 -1.06
N VAL A 22 -10.00 1.89 -0.18
CA VAL A 22 -9.18 0.71 -0.50
C VAL A 22 -9.89 -0.16 -1.53
N VAL A 23 -11.20 -0.44 -1.36
CA VAL A 23 -12.02 -1.21 -2.32
C VAL A 23 -11.98 -0.56 -3.70
N THR A 24 -12.24 0.76 -3.75
CA THR A 24 -12.27 1.52 -5.01
C THR A 24 -10.90 1.49 -5.71
N LYS A 25 -9.81 1.72 -4.98
CA LYS A 25 -8.46 1.71 -5.55
C LYS A 25 -8.03 0.29 -5.95
N ALA A 26 -8.40 -0.73 -5.20
CA ALA A 26 -8.13 -2.13 -5.55
C ALA A 26 -8.81 -2.52 -6.87
N GLN A 27 -10.07 -2.14 -7.06
CA GLN A 27 -10.79 -2.33 -8.33
C GLN A 27 -10.12 -1.58 -9.49
N LYS A 28 -9.76 -0.30 -9.28
CA LYS A 28 -9.07 0.52 -10.28
C LYS A 28 -7.72 -0.05 -10.71
N SER A 29 -7.03 -0.77 -9.83
CA SER A 29 -5.75 -1.41 -10.17
C SER A 29 -5.88 -2.43 -11.31
N GLY A 30 -7.08 -2.95 -11.56
CA GLY A 30 -7.36 -3.98 -12.56
C GLY A 30 -6.68 -5.33 -12.28
N LYS A 31 -6.12 -5.50 -11.06
CA LYS A 31 -5.47 -6.75 -10.62
C LYS A 31 -6.42 -7.67 -9.87
N PHE A 32 -7.53 -7.12 -9.33
CA PHE A 32 -8.46 -7.84 -8.47
C PHE A 32 -9.91 -7.71 -8.96
N THR A 33 -10.66 -8.78 -8.74
CA THR A 33 -12.12 -8.72 -8.62
C THR A 33 -12.43 -8.63 -7.14
N VAL A 34 -12.89 -7.46 -6.68
CA VAL A 34 -13.15 -7.23 -5.24
C VAL A 34 -14.53 -7.76 -4.88
N ILE A 35 -14.59 -8.54 -3.80
CA ILE A 35 -15.82 -9.11 -3.26
C ILE A 35 -16.11 -8.42 -1.93
N GLU A 36 -17.23 -7.74 -1.82
CA GLU A 36 -17.67 -7.06 -0.60
C GLU A 36 -18.46 -8.00 0.30
N MET A 37 -17.81 -8.54 1.33
CA MET A 37 -18.43 -9.49 2.26
C MET A 37 -19.64 -8.92 3.00
N THR A 38 -19.67 -7.61 3.24
CA THR A 38 -20.81 -6.94 3.89
C THR A 38 -22.07 -7.06 3.03
N ARG A 39 -21.95 -6.78 1.73
CA ARG A 39 -23.07 -6.92 0.77
C ARG A 39 -23.46 -8.36 0.56
N ILE A 40 -22.51 -9.29 0.57
CA ILE A 40 -22.83 -10.73 0.50
C ILE A 40 -23.71 -11.17 1.66
N ASN A 41 -23.40 -10.71 2.87
CA ASN A 41 -24.21 -11.05 4.05
C ASN A 41 -25.61 -10.41 3.99
N GLU A 42 -25.76 -9.21 3.44
CA GLU A 42 -27.06 -8.59 3.18
C GLU A 42 -27.86 -9.37 2.13
N ILE A 43 -27.22 -9.73 1.00
CA ILE A 43 -27.85 -10.54 -0.05
C ILE A 43 -28.27 -11.91 0.51
N LYS A 44 -27.41 -12.56 1.32
CA LYS A 44 -27.76 -13.82 1.98
C LYS A 44 -28.95 -13.68 2.90
N ARG A 45 -29.01 -12.63 3.73
CA ARG A 45 -30.16 -12.36 4.61
C ARG A 45 -31.44 -12.10 3.82
N GLN A 46 -31.37 -11.35 2.71
CA GLN A 46 -32.51 -11.14 1.82
C GLN A 46 -32.98 -12.47 1.22
N MET A 47 -32.04 -13.28 0.71
CA MET A 47 -32.37 -14.63 0.19
C MET A 47 -32.95 -15.57 1.24
N ASP A 48 -32.48 -15.48 2.50
CA ASP A 48 -33.01 -16.32 3.59
C ASP A 48 -34.42 -15.84 4.01
N ASN A 49 -34.69 -14.53 3.98
CA ASN A 49 -36.02 -13.97 4.26
C ASN A 49 -37.03 -14.25 3.13
N GLU A 50 -36.55 -14.38 1.88
CA GLU A 50 -37.40 -14.69 0.72
C GLU A 50 -37.80 -16.18 0.63
N VAL A 51 -37.10 -17.07 1.36
CA VAL A 51 -37.39 -18.52 1.38
C VAL A 51 -38.65 -18.85 2.20
N ASP A 52 -39.11 -17.96 3.08
CA ASP A 52 -40.35 -18.14 3.86
C ASP A 52 -41.62 -17.74 3.10
N GLY A 53 -41.51 -17.19 1.90
CA GLY A 53 -42.62 -16.86 1.01
C GLY A 53 -42.52 -17.60 -0.32
N ASP A 54 -43.66 -18.07 -0.85
CA ASP A 54 -43.89 -18.82 -2.10
C ASP A 54 -43.14 -18.23 -3.32
N TYR A 55 -41.79 -18.47 -3.42
CA TYR A 55 -40.95 -17.88 -4.47
C TYR A 55 -40.34 -18.89 -5.42
N ASP A 56 -40.29 -18.50 -6.67
CA ASP A 56 -39.88 -19.17 -7.90
C ASP A 56 -38.50 -19.81 -7.77
N GLN A 57 -38.38 -21.08 -8.16
CA GLN A 57 -37.13 -21.87 -8.22
C GLN A 57 -35.97 -21.18 -8.97
N ALA A 58 -36.25 -20.19 -9.81
CA ALA A 58 -35.26 -19.40 -10.52
C ALA A 58 -34.37 -18.52 -9.60
N ALA A 59 -34.88 -18.10 -8.43
CA ALA A 59 -34.13 -17.33 -7.43
C ALA A 59 -33.13 -18.20 -6.66
N LEU A 60 -33.40 -19.49 -6.51
CA LEU A 60 -32.55 -20.47 -5.82
C LEU A 60 -31.26 -20.83 -6.61
N VAL A 61 -31.25 -20.59 -7.90
CA VAL A 61 -30.12 -20.95 -8.80
C VAL A 61 -28.85 -20.10 -8.53
N GLN A 62 -28.98 -18.99 -7.81
CA GLN A 62 -27.84 -18.09 -7.60
C GLN A 62 -26.96 -18.44 -6.38
N ARG A 63 -27.43 -19.29 -5.44
CA ARG A 63 -26.65 -19.69 -4.25
C ARG A 63 -25.34 -20.39 -4.58
N GLY A 64 -25.26 -21.15 -5.67
CA GLY A 64 -24.07 -21.88 -6.12
C GLY A 64 -23.07 -21.05 -6.96
N LYS A 65 -23.44 -19.81 -7.34
CA LYS A 65 -22.62 -18.94 -8.21
C LYS A 65 -21.84 -17.86 -7.45
N MET A 66 -21.97 -17.79 -6.12
CA MET A 66 -21.18 -16.82 -5.34
C MET A 66 -19.73 -17.27 -5.34
N GLN A 67 -18.88 -16.49 -5.99
CA GLN A 67 -17.45 -16.73 -5.97
C GLN A 67 -16.92 -16.48 -4.56
N SER A 68 -16.14 -17.43 -4.02
CA SER A 68 -15.37 -17.22 -2.81
C SER A 68 -14.15 -16.36 -3.11
N ALA A 69 -13.83 -15.42 -2.22
CA ALA A 69 -12.60 -14.66 -2.32
C ALA A 69 -11.41 -15.60 -2.06
N LYS A 70 -10.42 -15.61 -2.97
CA LYS A 70 -9.19 -16.37 -2.76
C LYS A 70 -8.36 -15.77 -1.62
N TYR A 71 -8.30 -14.45 -1.54
CA TYR A 71 -7.55 -13.73 -0.50
C TYR A 71 -8.46 -12.83 0.31
N SER A 72 -8.20 -12.74 1.60
CA SER A 72 -8.80 -11.77 2.51
C SER A 72 -7.73 -10.81 3.03
N ALA A 73 -8.03 -9.50 3.01
CA ALA A 73 -7.18 -8.48 3.58
C ALA A 73 -7.79 -7.97 4.90
N PHE A 74 -7.01 -7.98 5.95
CA PHE A 74 -7.37 -7.44 7.26
C PHE A 74 -6.44 -6.28 7.57
N GLY A 75 -6.99 -5.21 8.14
CA GLY A 75 -6.22 -4.04 8.53
C GLY A 75 -6.70 -3.49 9.87
N THR A 76 -5.74 -3.07 10.71
CA THR A 76 -6.02 -2.41 11.98
C THR A 76 -5.17 -1.14 12.06
N ILE A 77 -5.80 0.01 12.29
CA ILE A 77 -5.08 1.25 12.55
C ILE A 77 -4.44 1.14 13.93
N THR A 78 -3.12 1.19 13.99
CA THR A 78 -2.35 1.00 15.21
C THR A 78 -1.78 2.29 15.76
N ARG A 79 -1.64 3.33 14.90
CA ARG A 79 -1.07 4.61 15.33
C ARG A 79 -1.63 5.77 14.51
N PHE A 80 -1.89 6.88 15.19
CA PHE A 80 -2.18 8.16 14.59
C PHE A 80 -1.32 9.23 15.28
N GLU A 81 -0.52 9.95 14.50
CA GLU A 81 0.45 10.92 15.00
C GLU A 81 0.26 12.26 14.27
N THR A 82 0.40 13.34 15.01
CA THR A 82 0.35 14.69 14.47
C THR A 82 1.51 15.50 15.04
N TYR A 83 2.36 16.01 14.16
CA TYR A 83 3.51 16.83 14.52
C TYR A 83 3.36 18.23 13.93
N ARG A 84 3.70 19.24 14.72
CA ARG A 84 3.77 20.64 14.27
C ARG A 84 5.20 21.12 14.35
N LYS A 85 5.74 21.61 13.24
CA LYS A 85 7.07 22.19 13.16
C LYS A 85 6.95 23.64 12.70
N GLN A 86 7.39 24.57 13.55
CA GLN A 86 7.47 25.99 13.22
C GLN A 86 8.89 26.32 12.73
N LYS A 87 9.01 26.93 11.56
CA LYS A 87 10.25 27.51 11.05
C LYS A 87 10.10 29.01 10.94
N GLY A 88 10.91 29.77 11.71
CA GLY A 88 10.96 31.24 11.66
C GLY A 88 10.62 31.91 13.02
N TYR A 89 11.15 33.11 13.20
CA TYR A 89 10.87 33.93 14.40
C TYR A 89 9.52 34.62 14.25
N SER A 90 8.73 34.58 15.30
CA SER A 90 7.31 34.94 15.38
C SER A 90 6.97 36.44 15.11
N ILE A 91 7.94 37.28 14.75
CA ILE A 91 7.73 38.73 14.56
C ILE A 91 7.54 39.13 13.09
N VAL A 92 7.92 38.27 12.12
CA VAL A 92 7.91 38.59 10.67
C VAL A 92 7.27 37.48 9.82
N GLY A 93 6.35 36.68 10.36
CA GLY A 93 5.72 35.60 9.63
C GLY A 93 6.60 34.35 9.61
N GLY A 94 6.11 33.28 10.23
CA GLY A 94 6.73 31.94 10.20
C GLY A 94 5.91 30.98 9.38
N ASN A 95 6.54 30.00 8.77
CA ASN A 95 5.84 28.87 8.16
C ASN A 95 5.63 27.79 9.22
N GLU A 96 4.39 27.36 9.40
CA GLU A 96 4.04 26.20 10.22
C GLU A 96 3.80 25.00 9.29
N THR A 97 4.51 23.91 9.54
CA THR A 97 4.29 22.64 8.86
C THR A 97 3.59 21.69 9.82
N LEU A 98 2.41 21.23 9.43
CA LEU A 98 1.64 20.19 10.10
C LEU A 98 1.90 18.87 9.37
N THR A 99 2.53 17.91 10.06
CA THR A 99 2.70 16.53 9.58
C THR A 99 1.68 15.66 10.27
N MET A 100 0.87 14.97 9.49
CA MET A 100 -0.06 13.95 9.97
C MET A 100 0.36 12.59 9.44
N LYS A 101 0.45 11.61 10.33
CA LYS A 101 0.88 10.25 10.01
C LYS A 101 -0.10 9.24 10.61
N ILE A 102 -0.49 8.26 9.80
CA ILE A 102 -1.34 7.15 10.22
C ILE A 102 -0.65 5.83 9.85
N THR A 103 -0.66 4.89 10.78
CA THR A 103 -0.05 3.58 10.59
C THR A 103 -1.11 2.50 10.75
N LEU A 104 -1.11 1.56 9.82
CA LEU A 104 -2.03 0.44 9.74
C LEU A 104 -1.23 -0.86 9.65
N ASP A 105 -1.52 -1.81 10.54
CA ASP A 105 -1.01 -3.18 10.45
C ASP A 105 -1.94 -3.98 9.55
N MET A 106 -1.37 -4.58 8.50
CA MET A 106 -2.09 -5.32 7.47
C MET A 106 -1.71 -6.79 7.49
N ARG A 107 -2.68 -7.66 7.23
CA ARG A 107 -2.49 -9.09 6.99
C ARG A 107 -3.26 -9.54 5.77
N LEU A 108 -2.61 -10.34 4.93
CA LEU A 108 -3.23 -11.02 3.80
C LEU A 108 -3.31 -12.52 4.10
N VAL A 109 -4.50 -13.08 3.96
CA VAL A 109 -4.77 -14.50 4.22
C VAL A 109 -5.22 -15.15 2.92
N ASP A 110 -4.62 -16.27 2.58
CA ASP A 110 -5.13 -17.18 1.55
C ASP A 110 -6.26 -18.01 2.18
N ASN A 111 -7.47 -17.84 1.66
CA ASN A 111 -8.67 -18.48 2.21
C ASN A 111 -8.76 -19.97 1.85
N GLU A 112 -8.06 -20.42 0.80
CA GLU A 112 -8.03 -21.83 0.41
C GLU A 112 -7.12 -22.62 1.35
N LEU A 113 -5.99 -22.04 1.74
CA LEU A 113 -4.99 -22.67 2.60
C LEU A 113 -5.16 -22.31 4.08
N GLY A 114 -5.92 -21.25 4.40
CA GLY A 114 -6.03 -20.69 5.75
C GLY A 114 -4.73 -20.07 6.28
N THR A 115 -3.76 -19.75 5.40
CA THR A 115 -2.44 -19.28 5.78
C THR A 115 -2.27 -17.78 5.54
N VAL A 116 -1.45 -17.13 6.38
CA VAL A 116 -1.06 -15.74 6.18
C VAL A 116 0.03 -15.69 5.11
N VAL A 117 -0.28 -15.09 3.96
CA VAL A 117 0.65 -14.92 2.83
C VAL A 117 1.43 -13.62 2.86
N GLY A 118 1.01 -12.68 3.71
CA GLY A 118 1.72 -11.41 3.92
C GLY A 118 1.24 -10.73 5.19
N SER A 119 2.16 -10.15 5.94
CA SER A 119 1.89 -9.29 7.09
C SER A 119 2.86 -8.12 7.03
N ASP A 120 2.34 -6.90 7.09
CA ASP A 120 3.14 -5.70 6.93
C ASP A 120 2.52 -4.50 7.64
N GLN A 121 3.33 -3.49 7.90
CA GLN A 121 2.90 -2.21 8.43
C GLN A 121 2.91 -1.17 7.32
N VAL A 122 1.76 -0.54 7.09
CA VAL A 122 1.58 0.46 6.03
C VAL A 122 1.33 1.82 6.67
N THR A 123 2.05 2.82 6.19
CA THR A 123 1.95 4.19 6.68
C THR A 123 1.42 5.11 5.59
N GLY A 124 0.51 6.01 5.97
CA GLY A 124 0.15 7.19 5.20
C GLY A 124 0.67 8.43 5.92
N GLN A 125 1.27 9.37 5.18
CA GLN A 125 1.74 10.64 5.72
C GLN A 125 1.39 11.76 4.76
N ILE A 126 1.01 12.90 5.33
CA ILE A 126 0.85 14.16 4.60
C ILE A 126 1.53 15.30 5.38
N ASP A 127 2.11 16.22 4.63
CA ASP A 127 2.67 17.46 5.16
C ASP A 127 1.88 18.65 4.62
N THR A 128 1.37 19.49 5.50
CA THR A 128 0.66 20.71 5.13
C THR A 128 1.42 21.90 5.68
N THR A 129 1.88 22.77 4.80
CA THR A 129 2.58 24.00 5.19
C THR A 129 1.63 25.18 5.06
N SER A 130 1.36 25.89 6.17
CA SER A 130 0.63 27.15 6.18
C SER A 130 1.57 28.29 6.47
N SER A 131 1.55 29.34 5.62
CA SER A 131 2.21 30.61 5.92
C SER A 131 1.27 31.42 6.80
N GLN A 132 1.68 31.71 8.04
CA GLN A 132 0.97 32.67 8.90
C GLN A 132 1.22 34.08 8.40
N VAL A 133 0.45 34.51 7.40
CA VAL A 133 0.17 35.95 7.22
C VAL A 133 -1.09 36.21 8.02
N GLY A 134 -0.93 36.91 9.15
CA GLY A 134 -1.98 37.10 10.11
C GLY A 134 -3.27 37.62 9.49
N VAL A 135 -4.37 37.00 9.84
CA VAL A 135 -5.66 37.61 10.22
C VAL A 135 -6.57 36.53 10.79
N LEU A 136 -6.95 36.71 12.08
CA LEU A 136 -8.17 36.18 12.74
C LEU A 136 -8.69 34.76 12.38
N GLY A 137 -8.34 33.87 13.20
CA GLY A 137 -8.91 32.63 13.77
C GLY A 137 -10.23 32.00 13.27
N LEU A 138 -10.70 32.17 12.05
CA LEU A 138 -12.00 31.68 11.60
C LEU A 138 -11.97 30.53 10.58
N GLY A 139 -10.81 29.94 10.27
CA GLY A 139 -10.69 28.92 9.21
C GLY A 139 -10.34 27.50 9.67
N ARG A 140 -10.07 27.25 10.94
CA ARG A 140 -9.36 26.02 11.38
C ARG A 140 -10.13 24.70 11.35
N ALA A 141 -11.45 24.69 11.32
CA ALA A 141 -12.22 23.45 11.42
C ALA A 141 -12.48 22.76 10.06
N SER A 142 -12.58 23.50 8.97
CA SER A 142 -12.83 22.95 7.64
C SER A 142 -11.54 22.47 6.94
N GLU A 143 -10.38 23.07 7.25
CA GLU A 143 -9.09 22.63 6.72
C GLU A 143 -8.71 21.22 7.22
N SER A 144 -8.98 20.93 8.50
CA SER A 144 -8.61 19.64 9.10
C SER A 144 -9.36 18.44 8.48
N GLN A 145 -10.60 18.58 8.04
CA GLN A 145 -11.34 17.48 7.39
C GLN A 145 -10.81 17.16 6.00
N GLY A 146 -10.41 18.17 5.23
CA GLY A 146 -9.79 17.98 3.93
C GLY A 146 -8.42 17.29 4.02
N GLU A 147 -7.67 17.57 5.07
CA GLU A 147 -6.36 16.96 5.35
C GLU A 147 -6.49 15.49 5.76
N ILE A 148 -7.44 15.17 6.65
CA ILE A 148 -7.74 13.78 7.01
C ILE A 148 -8.15 12.98 5.77
N GLY A 149 -8.99 13.54 4.89
CA GLY A 149 -9.37 12.88 3.64
C GLY A 149 -8.16 12.57 2.75
N ARG A 150 -7.22 13.49 2.59
CA ARG A 150 -5.99 13.28 1.83
C ARG A 150 -5.08 12.23 2.49
N LEU A 151 -4.98 12.25 3.82
CA LEU A 151 -4.21 11.27 4.59
C LEU A 151 -4.76 9.85 4.39
N LEU A 152 -6.08 9.68 4.49
CA LEU A 152 -6.75 8.40 4.26
C LEU A 152 -6.60 7.94 2.80
N ASP A 153 -6.65 8.88 1.83
CA ASP A 153 -6.43 8.55 0.42
C ASP A 153 -5.01 8.05 0.16
N THR A 154 -4.01 8.71 0.76
CA THR A 154 -2.60 8.28 0.70
C THR A 154 -2.42 6.91 1.35
N LEU A 155 -3.00 6.69 2.55
CA LEU A 155 -2.94 5.39 3.20
C LEU A 155 -3.61 4.31 2.36
N ALA A 156 -4.79 4.56 1.81
CA ALA A 156 -5.49 3.62 0.93
C ALA A 156 -4.66 3.26 -0.31
N GLN A 157 -3.98 4.25 -0.91
CA GLN A 157 -3.06 4.03 -2.02
C GLN A 157 -1.92 3.08 -1.62
N ASN A 158 -1.27 3.36 -0.49
CA ASN A 158 -0.14 2.56 -0.01
C ASN A 158 -0.58 1.13 0.38
N VAL A 159 -1.76 0.97 0.99
CA VAL A 159 -2.34 -0.35 1.31
C VAL A 159 -2.57 -1.16 0.04
N VAL A 160 -3.19 -0.57 -0.99
CA VAL A 160 -3.45 -1.28 -2.25
C VAL A 160 -2.15 -1.60 -2.98
N ALA A 161 -1.20 -0.67 -3.02
CA ALA A 161 0.13 -0.91 -3.60
C ALA A 161 0.82 -2.08 -2.90
N LYS A 162 0.75 -2.16 -1.57
CA LYS A 162 1.33 -3.26 -0.79
C LYS A 162 0.64 -4.59 -1.06
N ILE A 163 -0.70 -4.62 -1.10
CA ILE A 163 -1.46 -5.83 -1.47
C ILE A 163 -1.05 -6.32 -2.87
N VAL A 164 -1.02 -5.39 -3.84
CA VAL A 164 -0.63 -5.73 -5.22
C VAL A 164 0.79 -6.29 -5.26
N THR A 165 1.76 -5.63 -4.66
CA THR A 165 3.16 -6.04 -4.72
C THR A 165 3.43 -7.35 -3.97
N THR A 166 2.68 -7.63 -2.91
CA THR A 166 2.77 -8.90 -2.18
C THR A 166 2.25 -10.07 -3.02
N LEU A 167 1.08 -9.90 -3.67
CA LEU A 167 0.47 -10.95 -4.47
C LEU A 167 1.01 -11.03 -5.91
N TYR A 168 1.43 -9.89 -6.46
CA TYR A 168 1.93 -9.73 -7.83
C TYR A 168 3.19 -8.87 -7.84
N PRO A 169 4.38 -9.46 -7.59
CA PRO A 169 5.64 -8.72 -7.66
C PRO A 169 5.77 -7.94 -8.96
N ILE A 170 6.25 -6.71 -8.88
CA ILE A 170 6.50 -5.88 -10.06
C ILE A 170 7.58 -6.56 -10.90
N LYS A 171 7.33 -6.72 -12.20
CA LYS A 171 8.26 -7.35 -13.13
C LYS A 171 8.47 -6.49 -14.35
N ILE A 172 9.64 -6.58 -14.95
CA ILE A 172 9.88 -6.07 -16.30
C ILE A 172 9.06 -6.92 -17.27
N ILE A 173 8.23 -6.28 -18.10
CA ILE A 173 7.40 -6.94 -19.13
C ILE A 173 7.86 -6.62 -20.54
N ALA A 174 8.64 -5.55 -20.74
CA ALA A 174 9.29 -5.23 -22.01
C ALA A 174 10.56 -4.41 -21.76
N VAL A 175 11.54 -4.58 -22.65
CA VAL A 175 12.80 -3.81 -22.65
C VAL A 175 12.99 -3.24 -24.06
N ASN A 176 13.19 -1.93 -24.16
CA ASN A 176 13.63 -1.25 -25.36
C ASN A 176 15.04 -0.70 -25.08
N ALA A 177 16.05 -1.45 -25.49
CA ALA A 177 17.46 -1.10 -25.24
C ALA A 177 17.88 0.18 -25.98
N ASP A 178 17.37 0.40 -27.20
CA ASP A 178 17.74 1.56 -28.03
C ASP A 178 17.28 2.87 -27.41
N GLU A 179 16.07 2.88 -26.82
CA GLU A 179 15.50 4.05 -26.14
C GLU A 179 15.85 4.11 -24.65
N LYS A 180 16.55 3.12 -24.11
CA LYS A 180 16.82 2.96 -22.68
C LYS A 180 15.55 3.00 -21.81
N VAL A 181 14.49 2.35 -22.30
CA VAL A 181 13.18 2.30 -21.67
C VAL A 181 12.85 0.86 -21.29
N VAL A 182 12.34 0.69 -20.09
CA VAL A 182 11.74 -0.58 -19.64
C VAL A 182 10.29 -0.36 -19.29
N THR A 183 9.45 -1.35 -19.56
CA THR A 183 8.05 -1.36 -19.14
C THR A 183 7.89 -2.34 -17.99
N VAL A 184 7.23 -1.90 -16.91
CA VAL A 184 7.00 -2.71 -15.71
C VAL A 184 5.51 -3.03 -15.53
N SER A 185 5.22 -4.15 -14.89
CA SER A 185 3.85 -4.66 -14.67
C SER A 185 3.08 -3.92 -13.54
N ALA A 186 3.53 -2.75 -13.14
CA ALA A 186 2.88 -1.89 -12.14
C ALA A 186 2.26 -0.68 -12.84
N GLY A 187 0.99 -0.39 -12.52
CA GLY A 187 0.28 0.78 -13.01
C GLY A 187 0.21 1.90 -11.97
N GLU A 188 -0.53 2.97 -12.30
CA GLU A 188 -0.67 4.19 -11.50
C GLU A 188 -1.17 3.99 -10.06
N THR A 189 -1.84 2.87 -9.77
CA THR A 189 -2.29 2.52 -8.41
C THR A 189 -1.13 2.01 -7.53
N VAL A 190 -0.03 1.56 -8.14
CA VAL A 190 1.10 0.91 -7.44
C VAL A 190 2.33 1.81 -7.44
N VAL A 191 2.58 2.51 -8.54
CA VAL A 191 3.73 3.41 -8.71
C VAL A 191 3.29 4.75 -9.26
N SER A 192 4.04 5.79 -8.94
CA SER A 192 3.83 7.17 -9.40
C SER A 192 4.99 7.63 -10.30
N VAL A 193 4.72 8.64 -11.11
CA VAL A 193 5.80 9.28 -11.89
C VAL A 193 6.83 9.87 -10.93
N GLY A 194 8.10 9.57 -11.18
CA GLY A 194 9.23 9.94 -10.31
C GLY A 194 9.68 8.83 -9.36
N ASP A 195 8.89 7.78 -9.16
CA ASP A 195 9.30 6.65 -8.33
C ASP A 195 10.52 5.95 -8.92
N ARG A 196 11.41 5.54 -8.02
CA ARG A 196 12.63 4.81 -8.36
C ARG A 196 12.43 3.34 -8.01
N LEU A 197 12.76 2.48 -8.95
CA LEU A 197 12.66 1.04 -8.76
C LEU A 197 14.05 0.42 -8.92
N ILE A 198 14.43 -0.46 -8.01
CA ILE A 198 15.61 -1.30 -8.13
C ILE A 198 15.20 -2.57 -8.87
N VAL A 199 15.94 -2.91 -9.90
CA VAL A 199 15.78 -4.14 -10.67
C VAL A 199 16.71 -5.21 -10.09
N TYR A 200 16.15 -6.38 -9.80
CA TYR A 200 16.87 -7.53 -9.29
C TYR A 200 16.96 -8.63 -10.33
N ALA A 201 18.19 -9.05 -10.62
CA ALA A 201 18.45 -10.28 -11.36
C ALA A 201 18.49 -11.46 -10.39
N ARG A 202 17.96 -12.59 -10.85
CA ARG A 202 18.04 -13.84 -10.09
C ARG A 202 19.44 -14.42 -10.21
N GLY A 203 20.15 -14.56 -9.10
CA GLY A 203 21.46 -15.16 -8.98
C GLY A 203 21.41 -16.67 -8.81
N LYS A 204 22.43 -17.24 -8.17
CA LYS A 204 22.55 -18.66 -7.90
C LYS A 204 21.47 -19.12 -6.93
N GLN A 205 21.01 -20.36 -7.10
CA GLN A 205 20.14 -21.01 -6.12
C GLN A 205 20.93 -21.27 -4.83
N VAL A 206 20.32 -20.94 -3.70
CA VAL A 206 20.81 -21.30 -2.38
C VAL A 206 20.10 -22.58 -1.97
N VAL A 207 20.89 -23.62 -1.77
CA VAL A 207 20.41 -24.95 -1.40
C VAL A 207 20.90 -25.28 -0.02
N ASP A 208 20.04 -25.80 0.83
CA ASP A 208 20.40 -26.31 2.14
C ASP A 208 21.35 -27.52 1.98
N PRO A 209 22.57 -27.50 2.53
CA PRO A 209 23.53 -28.57 2.34
C PRO A 209 23.12 -29.89 3.02
N ASP A 210 22.29 -29.82 4.06
CA ASP A 210 21.89 -30.97 4.85
C ASP A 210 20.63 -31.68 4.28
N THR A 211 19.68 -30.89 3.79
CA THR A 211 18.39 -31.40 3.29
C THR A 211 18.30 -31.45 1.78
N GLY A 212 19.16 -30.71 1.05
CA GLY A 212 19.07 -30.53 -0.40
C GLY A 212 17.89 -29.65 -0.83
N GLU A 213 17.17 -29.04 0.11
CA GLU A 213 16.04 -28.18 -0.18
C GLU A 213 16.50 -26.84 -0.76
N VAL A 214 15.82 -26.33 -1.80
CA VAL A 214 16.10 -25.01 -2.36
C VAL A 214 15.50 -23.94 -1.44
N LEU A 215 16.34 -23.24 -0.69
CA LEU A 215 15.96 -22.16 0.22
C LEU A 215 15.58 -20.87 -0.51
N GLY A 216 16.06 -20.70 -1.77
CA GLY A 216 15.79 -19.52 -2.57
C GLY A 216 16.83 -19.30 -3.67
N SER A 217 16.93 -18.07 -4.14
CA SER A 217 18.00 -17.66 -5.06
C SER A 217 18.61 -16.37 -4.55
N GLU A 218 19.92 -16.22 -4.72
CA GLU A 218 20.55 -14.93 -4.51
C GLU A 218 19.90 -13.87 -5.41
N GLU A 219 19.76 -12.66 -4.90
CA GLU A 219 19.30 -11.52 -5.68
C GLU A 219 20.46 -10.55 -5.86
N MET A 220 20.73 -10.20 -7.09
CA MET A 220 21.73 -9.20 -7.45
C MET A 220 21.05 -7.97 -8.04
N THR A 221 21.50 -6.79 -7.66
CA THR A 221 20.99 -5.55 -8.27
C THR A 221 21.46 -5.50 -9.72
N ALA A 222 20.49 -5.53 -10.64
CA ALA A 222 20.75 -5.42 -12.08
C ALA A 222 20.71 -3.98 -12.57
N GLY A 223 20.04 -3.07 -11.85
CA GLY A 223 19.97 -1.68 -12.21
C GLY A 223 18.94 -0.89 -11.43
N GLU A 224 18.81 0.36 -11.77
CA GLU A 224 17.82 1.28 -11.22
C GLU A 224 17.08 1.99 -12.35
N VAL A 225 15.76 2.06 -12.24
CA VAL A 225 14.90 2.69 -13.22
C VAL A 225 13.97 3.70 -12.54
N VAL A 226 13.61 4.77 -13.26
CA VAL A 226 12.71 5.82 -12.79
C VAL A 226 11.46 5.82 -13.65
N VAL A 227 10.30 5.77 -12.99
CA VAL A 227 9.00 5.85 -13.64
C VAL A 227 8.82 7.25 -14.25
N TYR A 228 8.53 7.34 -15.54
CA TYR A 228 8.25 8.61 -16.20
C TYR A 228 6.85 8.71 -16.82
N GLU A 229 6.19 7.57 -17.00
CA GLU A 229 4.83 7.50 -17.52
C GLU A 229 4.09 6.34 -16.87
N THR A 230 2.88 6.57 -16.36
CA THR A 230 2.04 5.56 -15.75
C THR A 230 0.76 5.33 -16.57
N GLN A 231 0.35 4.08 -16.66
CA GLN A 231 -0.93 3.63 -17.21
C GLN A 231 -1.69 2.85 -16.14
N VAL A 232 -2.92 2.47 -16.40
CA VAL A 232 -3.75 1.73 -15.41
C VAL A 232 -3.09 0.43 -14.96
N LYS A 233 -2.43 -0.32 -15.87
CA LYS A 233 -1.91 -1.68 -15.59
C LYS A 233 -0.41 -1.83 -15.71
N PHE A 234 0.28 -0.87 -16.29
CA PHE A 234 1.73 -0.88 -16.49
C PHE A 234 2.30 0.53 -16.45
N SER A 235 3.60 0.64 -16.32
CA SER A 235 4.30 1.93 -16.36
C SER A 235 5.58 1.83 -17.19
N LYS A 236 6.00 2.94 -17.79
CA LYS A 236 7.25 3.06 -18.51
C LYS A 236 8.29 3.74 -17.62
N CYS A 237 9.48 3.18 -17.62
CA CYS A 237 10.59 3.64 -16.80
C CYS A 237 11.82 3.89 -17.67
N ARG A 238 12.61 4.91 -17.30
CA ARG A 238 13.94 5.17 -17.88
C ARG A 238 15.01 4.58 -16.96
N ILE A 239 16.05 4.04 -17.55
CA ILE A 239 17.22 3.59 -16.83
C ILE A 239 17.92 4.82 -16.24
N SER A 240 18.05 4.91 -14.90
CA SER A 240 18.61 6.08 -14.20
C SER A 240 20.08 5.92 -13.86
N LYS A 241 20.52 4.73 -13.48
CA LYS A 241 21.94 4.42 -13.33
C LYS A 241 22.36 3.49 -14.45
N PRO A 242 23.52 3.74 -15.07
CA PRO A 242 24.02 2.82 -16.07
C PRO A 242 24.20 1.47 -15.39
N VAL A 243 23.40 0.53 -15.82
CA VAL A 243 23.70 -0.88 -15.68
C VAL A 243 25.00 -1.07 -16.45
N GLU A 244 25.96 -1.79 -15.91
CA GLU A 244 27.22 -2.07 -16.61
C GLU A 244 26.96 -2.53 -18.04
N ARG A 245 25.82 -3.19 -18.27
CA ARG A 245 25.28 -3.59 -19.58
C ARG A 245 23.79 -3.42 -19.61
N PRO A 246 23.23 -2.50 -20.42
CA PRO A 246 21.78 -2.35 -20.61
C PRO A 246 21.07 -3.64 -21.05
N GLU A 247 21.78 -4.54 -21.72
CA GLU A 247 21.34 -5.89 -22.08
C GLU A 247 21.11 -6.82 -20.89
N ASP A 248 21.60 -6.48 -19.71
CA ASP A 248 21.38 -7.28 -18.48
C ASP A 248 19.95 -7.10 -17.93
N LEU A 249 19.21 -6.10 -18.43
CA LEU A 249 17.80 -5.94 -18.08
C LEU A 249 16.93 -6.84 -18.95
N MET A 250 16.31 -7.83 -18.32
CA MET A 250 15.52 -8.84 -19.00
C MET A 250 14.07 -8.85 -18.54
N VAL A 251 13.18 -9.25 -19.45
CA VAL A 251 11.78 -9.54 -19.12
C VAL A 251 11.71 -10.61 -18.04
N GLY A 252 10.86 -10.37 -17.04
CA GLY A 252 10.65 -11.26 -15.90
C GLY A 252 11.48 -10.92 -14.65
N GLN A 253 12.46 -10.03 -14.74
CA GLN A 253 13.19 -9.54 -13.57
C GLN A 253 12.25 -8.78 -12.62
N ILE A 254 12.50 -8.94 -11.32
CA ILE A 254 11.68 -8.32 -10.27
C ILE A 254 12.17 -6.90 -10.01
N CYS A 255 11.21 -5.99 -9.86
CA CYS A 255 11.46 -4.60 -9.47
C CYS A 255 10.86 -4.35 -8.09
N ARG A 256 11.59 -3.59 -7.24
CA ARG A 256 11.07 -3.13 -5.95
C ARG A 256 11.25 -1.62 -5.83
N PRO A 257 10.26 -0.90 -5.26
CA PRO A 257 10.43 0.51 -4.95
C PRO A 257 11.68 0.74 -4.11
N LEU A 258 12.47 1.75 -4.45
CA LEU A 258 13.53 2.23 -3.57
C LEU A 258 12.81 2.96 -2.43
N GLU A 259 12.75 2.34 -1.26
CA GLU A 259 12.29 3.02 -0.06
C GLU A 259 13.25 4.18 0.20
N THR A 260 12.78 5.41 0.01
CA THR A 260 13.49 6.57 0.52
C THR A 260 13.39 6.43 2.04
N ALA A 261 14.49 6.01 2.68
CA ALA A 261 14.60 6.10 4.12
C ALA A 261 14.18 7.51 4.51
N ASP A 262 13.19 7.62 5.39
CA ASP A 262 12.69 8.89 5.89
C ASP A 262 13.90 9.74 6.31
N ALA A 263 14.18 10.78 5.54
CA ALA A 263 15.28 11.67 5.81
C ALA A 263 14.88 12.61 6.94
N ASP A 264 14.65 12.11 8.15
CA ASP A 264 14.64 12.86 9.42
C ASP A 264 14.14 11.99 10.61
N GLY A 265 14.54 10.73 10.70
CA GLY A 265 14.53 10.02 11.97
C GLY A 265 15.89 10.21 12.65
N PRO A 266 15.97 10.51 13.98
CA PRO A 266 17.25 10.47 14.66
C PRO A 266 17.85 9.08 14.47
N ALA A 267 19.12 9.03 14.01
CA ALA A 267 19.87 7.81 13.82
C ALA A 267 19.75 6.97 15.11
N GLN A 268 18.99 5.89 15.05
CA GLN A 268 19.00 4.90 16.12
C GLN A 268 20.40 4.26 16.10
N ALA A 269 21.11 4.50 17.20
CA ALA A 269 22.36 3.80 17.46
C ALA A 269 22.09 2.27 17.34
N PRO A 270 23.03 1.49 16.78
CA PRO A 270 22.83 0.06 16.60
C PRO A 270 22.56 -0.56 17.98
N GLU A 271 21.36 -1.10 18.17
CA GLU A 271 21.02 -1.87 19.37
C GLU A 271 21.99 -3.03 19.49
N SER A 272 22.72 -3.03 20.59
CA SER A 272 23.61 -4.13 20.94
C SER A 272 22.78 -5.41 21.08
N LYS A 273 23.07 -6.40 20.25
CA LYS A 273 22.45 -7.73 20.32
C LYS A 273 22.53 -8.26 21.76
N PRO A 274 21.42 -8.77 22.33
CA PRO A 274 21.47 -9.36 23.65
C PRO A 274 22.48 -10.53 23.65
N ARG A 275 23.45 -10.46 24.58
CA ARG A 275 24.37 -11.58 24.82
C ARG A 275 23.63 -12.60 25.65
N PHE A 276 23.38 -13.77 25.06
CA PHE A 276 22.99 -14.95 25.81
C PHE A 276 24.26 -15.62 26.37
N THR A 277 24.32 -15.78 27.69
CA THR A 277 25.29 -16.67 28.38
C THR A 277 24.55 -17.97 28.66
N PHE A 278 25.11 -19.06 28.20
CA PHE A 278 24.66 -20.41 28.51
C PHE A 278 25.26 -20.85 29.86
#